data_ce8a5215c11cbe9272bf5d4a3cf03ac7
#
_entry.id   ce8a5215c11cbe9272bf5d4a3cf03ac7
#
_cell.length_a   1.000
_cell.length_b   1.000
_cell.length_c   1.000
_cell.angle_alpha   90.00
_cell.angle_beta   90.00
_cell.angle_gamma   90.00
#
_symmetry.space_group_name_H-M   'P 1'
#
loop_
_entity.id
_entity.type
_entity.pdbx_description
1 polymer ?
#
loop_
_entity_poly.entity_id
_entity_poly.type
_entity_poly.pdbx_seq_one_letter_code
_entity_poly.pdbx_strand_id
1 'polypeptide(L)'
;GLAAVWLQGESGLIWFILVQPLAAVLIALRYTRRLPKSIAPSLSLVETWEVWKPMAKLGAAFMLGGLATAATLLLVRGHISQELGLDAAGYFAAAWGITMTYVGFLLGAMGADYYPRLTEVIHDKVAAVRLMNDQTQLGLAIGGPILLLLIGLAPWVITLLYSAEFDPAVTLLQWQTVGNVFKIASWTLGFSIIATGRAKTFFFVELSFNIVF
;
A
#
# COMPACT_ATOMS: atom_id res chain seq x y z
N GLY A 1 6.22 -15.73 -16.57
CA GLY A 1 4.91 -15.08 -16.82
C GLY A 1 4.87 -14.40 -18.18
N LEU A 2 5.67 -13.34 -18.41
CA LEU A 2 5.66 -12.59 -19.69
C LEU A 2 5.94 -13.47 -20.92
N ALA A 3 6.87 -14.42 -20.83
CA ALA A 3 7.16 -15.34 -21.92
C ALA A 3 5.95 -16.22 -22.31
N ALA A 4 5.10 -16.59 -21.36
CA ALA A 4 3.89 -17.37 -21.64
C ALA A 4 2.85 -16.55 -22.42
N VAL A 5 2.69 -15.27 -22.07
CA VAL A 5 1.81 -14.34 -22.81
C VAL A 5 2.34 -14.10 -24.22
N TRP A 6 3.66 -13.95 -24.36
CA TRP A 6 4.29 -13.72 -25.67
C TRP A 6 4.17 -14.92 -26.62
N LEU A 7 4.24 -16.14 -26.08
CA LEU A 7 4.17 -17.39 -26.86
C LEU A 7 2.75 -17.86 -27.15
N GLN A 8 1.78 -17.61 -26.26
CA GLN A 8 0.43 -18.18 -26.31
C GLN A 8 -0.70 -17.13 -26.41
N GLY A 9 -0.37 -15.84 -26.49
CA GLY A 9 -1.37 -14.76 -26.57
C GLY A 9 -2.31 -14.74 -25.36
N GLU A 10 -3.61 -14.66 -25.61
CA GLU A 10 -4.62 -14.57 -24.54
C GLU A 10 -4.61 -15.76 -23.57
N SER A 11 -4.35 -16.97 -24.07
CA SER A 11 -4.22 -18.17 -23.21
C SER A 11 -3.04 -18.09 -22.26
N GLY A 12 -2.00 -17.33 -22.60
CA GLY A 12 -0.83 -17.10 -21.76
C GLY A 12 -1.12 -16.23 -20.54
N LEU A 13 -2.21 -15.43 -20.54
CA LEU A 13 -2.62 -14.61 -19.38
C LEU A 13 -2.97 -15.47 -18.17
N ILE A 14 -3.60 -16.63 -18.37
CA ILE A 14 -3.93 -17.56 -17.29
C ILE A 14 -2.64 -18.03 -16.61
N TRP A 15 -1.64 -18.41 -17.38
CA TRP A 15 -0.34 -18.81 -16.85
C TRP A 15 0.41 -17.66 -16.18
N PHE A 16 0.30 -16.43 -16.73
CA PHE A 16 0.87 -15.24 -16.10
C PHE A 16 0.33 -15.03 -14.68
N ILE A 17 -0.98 -15.19 -14.49
CA ILE A 17 -1.65 -14.99 -13.19
C ILE A 17 -1.32 -16.13 -12.22
N LEU A 18 -1.26 -17.39 -12.70
CA LEU A 18 -1.10 -18.57 -11.84
C LEU A 18 0.36 -18.87 -11.46
N VAL A 19 1.31 -18.60 -12.35
CA VAL A 19 2.74 -18.99 -12.12
C VAL A 19 3.33 -18.25 -10.94
N GLN A 20 3.01 -16.98 -10.74
CA GLN A 20 3.57 -16.17 -9.65
C GLN A 20 3.14 -16.70 -8.26
N PRO A 21 1.84 -16.89 -7.95
CA PRO A 21 1.43 -17.41 -6.64
C PRO A 21 1.87 -18.88 -6.44
N LEU A 22 1.85 -19.72 -7.50
CA LEU A 22 2.34 -21.09 -7.41
C LEU A 22 3.83 -21.15 -7.09
N ALA A 23 4.65 -20.34 -7.75
CA ALA A 23 6.08 -20.25 -7.45
C ALA A 23 6.32 -19.78 -6.01
N ALA A 24 5.57 -18.76 -5.54
CA ALA A 24 5.67 -18.27 -4.17
C ALA A 24 5.32 -19.38 -3.16
N VAL A 25 4.24 -20.14 -3.39
CA VAL A 25 3.85 -21.26 -2.53
C VAL A 25 4.92 -22.38 -2.53
N LEU A 26 5.45 -22.76 -3.69
CA LEU A 26 6.48 -23.79 -3.79
C LEU A 26 7.77 -23.38 -3.05
N ILE A 27 8.19 -22.13 -3.20
CA ILE A 27 9.35 -21.59 -2.50
C ILE A 27 9.08 -21.58 -0.98
N ALA A 28 7.92 -21.08 -0.55
CA ALA A 28 7.53 -21.06 0.86
C ALA A 28 7.53 -22.47 1.46
N LEU A 29 6.93 -23.46 0.78
CA LEU A 29 6.93 -24.86 1.19
C LEU A 29 8.34 -25.47 1.30
N ARG A 30 9.25 -25.07 0.39
CA ARG A 30 10.64 -25.50 0.47
C ARG A 30 11.35 -24.94 1.70
N TYR A 31 11.13 -23.67 2.02
CA TYR A 31 11.72 -23.03 3.20
C TYR A 31 11.11 -23.56 4.50
N THR A 32 9.79 -23.72 4.58
CA THR A 32 9.12 -24.25 5.79
C THR A 32 9.57 -25.67 6.11
N ARG A 33 9.88 -26.51 5.10
CA ARG A 33 10.43 -27.86 5.31
C ARG A 33 11.85 -27.84 5.90
N ARG A 34 12.57 -26.72 5.82
CA ARG A 34 13.91 -26.54 6.40
C ARG A 34 13.89 -25.99 7.83
N LEU A 35 12.75 -25.49 8.28
CA LEU A 35 12.60 -25.04 9.67
C LEU A 35 12.70 -26.24 10.60
N PRO A 36 13.37 -26.09 11.76
CA PRO A 36 13.37 -27.13 12.78
C PRO A 36 11.93 -27.47 13.11
N LYS A 37 11.60 -28.76 13.09
CA LYS A 37 10.28 -29.21 13.52
C LYS A 37 10.11 -28.79 14.97
N SER A 38 9.34 -27.73 15.20
CA SER A 38 8.92 -27.39 16.54
C SER A 38 8.15 -28.58 17.10
N ILE A 39 8.50 -29.02 18.29
CA ILE A 39 7.66 -29.92 19.10
C ILE A 39 6.52 -29.01 19.59
N ALA A 40 5.67 -28.61 18.65
CA ALA A 40 4.47 -27.85 19.00
C ALA A 40 3.55 -28.82 19.75
N PRO A 41 3.12 -28.50 20.96
CA PRO A 41 2.04 -29.25 21.60
C PRO A 41 0.86 -29.26 20.62
N SER A 42 0.16 -30.36 20.55
CA SER A 42 -1.05 -30.49 19.73
C SER A 42 -2.08 -29.47 20.26
N LEU A 43 -2.14 -28.30 19.66
CA LEU A 43 -3.12 -27.29 20.00
C LEU A 43 -4.51 -27.83 19.69
N SER A 44 -5.42 -27.70 20.64
CA SER A 44 -6.83 -28.03 20.42
C SER A 44 -7.43 -27.04 19.40
N LEU A 45 -8.50 -27.43 18.72
CA LEU A 45 -9.20 -26.54 17.78
C LEU A 45 -9.68 -25.26 18.48
N VAL A 46 -10.01 -25.31 19.75
CA VAL A 46 -10.45 -24.16 20.54
C VAL A 46 -9.29 -23.19 20.78
N GLU A 47 -8.12 -23.70 21.18
CA GLU A 47 -6.92 -22.87 21.38
C GLU A 47 -6.48 -22.23 20.07
N THR A 48 -6.51 -22.98 18.97
CA THR A 48 -6.24 -22.45 17.63
C THR A 48 -7.20 -21.33 17.25
N TRP A 49 -8.49 -21.48 17.55
CA TRP A 49 -9.51 -20.47 17.28
C TRP A 49 -9.32 -19.19 18.09
N GLU A 50 -8.96 -19.29 19.36
CA GLU A 50 -8.72 -18.12 20.21
C GLU A 50 -7.49 -17.29 19.73
N VAL A 51 -6.45 -17.95 19.23
CA VAL A 51 -5.29 -17.27 18.61
C VAL A 51 -5.65 -16.67 17.26
N TRP A 52 -6.45 -17.36 16.45
CA TRP A 52 -6.80 -16.93 15.09
C TRP A 52 -7.82 -15.78 15.06
N LYS A 53 -8.74 -15.74 16.00
CA LYS A 53 -9.83 -14.74 16.08
C LYS A 53 -9.36 -13.26 16.08
N PRO A 54 -8.34 -12.84 16.85
CA PRO A 54 -7.79 -11.48 16.76
C PRO A 54 -7.19 -11.18 15.39
N MET A 55 -6.48 -12.14 14.80
CA MET A 55 -5.88 -12.01 13.47
C MET A 55 -6.96 -11.85 12.39
N ALA A 56 -8.03 -12.65 12.47
CA ALA A 56 -9.17 -12.57 11.56
C ALA A 56 -9.89 -11.21 11.66
N LYS A 57 -10.06 -10.68 12.87
CA LYS A 57 -10.65 -9.34 13.06
C LYS A 57 -9.83 -8.24 12.42
N LEU A 58 -8.51 -8.29 12.60
CA LEU A 58 -7.61 -7.32 12.00
C LEU A 58 -7.59 -7.47 10.47
N GLY A 59 -7.50 -8.70 9.96
CA GLY A 59 -7.58 -8.99 8.53
C GLY A 59 -8.88 -8.53 7.88
N ALA A 60 -10.03 -8.74 8.57
CA ALA A 60 -11.31 -8.22 8.10
C ALA A 60 -11.35 -6.69 8.06
N ALA A 61 -10.77 -6.01 9.05
CA ALA A 61 -10.68 -4.54 9.05
C ALA A 61 -9.82 -4.02 7.88
N PHE A 62 -8.68 -4.68 7.57
CA PHE A 62 -7.87 -4.36 6.40
C PHE A 62 -8.62 -4.59 5.09
N MET A 63 -9.32 -5.71 4.98
CA MET A 63 -10.10 -6.05 3.79
C MET A 63 -11.21 -5.02 3.54
N LEU A 64 -11.98 -4.68 4.58
CA LEU A 64 -13.05 -3.68 4.48
C LEU A 64 -12.51 -2.28 4.18
N GLY A 65 -11.38 -1.88 4.80
CA GLY A 65 -10.68 -0.63 4.49
C GLY A 65 -10.23 -0.58 3.04
N GLY A 66 -9.58 -1.64 2.56
CA GLY A 66 -9.17 -1.76 1.16
C GLY A 66 -10.34 -1.71 0.16
N LEU A 67 -11.46 -2.37 0.48
CA LEU A 67 -12.68 -2.29 -0.31
C LEU A 67 -13.26 -0.87 -0.33
N ALA A 68 -13.28 -0.18 0.81
CA ALA A 68 -13.73 1.21 0.90
C ALA A 68 -12.86 2.11 0.01
N THR A 69 -11.53 1.98 0.10
CA THR A 69 -10.59 2.74 -0.75
C THR A 69 -10.79 2.46 -2.23
N ALA A 70 -10.94 1.19 -2.62
CA ALA A 70 -11.20 0.82 -4.00
C ALA A 70 -12.54 1.38 -4.52
N ALA A 71 -13.61 1.29 -3.70
CA ALA A 71 -14.91 1.85 -4.03
C ALA A 71 -14.86 3.39 -4.17
N THR A 72 -14.20 4.09 -3.24
CA THR A 72 -14.01 5.54 -3.31
C THR A 72 -13.29 5.94 -4.60
N LEU A 73 -12.20 5.24 -4.94
CA LEU A 73 -11.46 5.52 -6.18
C LEU A 73 -12.30 5.27 -7.44
N LEU A 74 -13.14 4.23 -7.45
CA LEU A 74 -14.07 3.97 -8.54
C LEU A 74 -15.14 5.07 -8.66
N LEU A 75 -15.69 5.52 -7.52
CA LEU A 75 -16.69 6.60 -7.50
C LEU A 75 -16.09 7.92 -7.98
N VAL A 76 -14.89 8.27 -7.51
CA VAL A 76 -14.19 9.49 -7.94
C VAL A 76 -13.89 9.46 -9.45
N ARG A 77 -13.34 8.35 -9.95
CA ARG A 77 -13.07 8.20 -11.38
C ARG A 77 -14.34 8.21 -12.22
N GLY A 78 -15.41 7.56 -11.73
CA GLY A 78 -16.71 7.56 -12.37
C GLY A 78 -17.30 8.97 -12.46
N HIS A 79 -17.24 9.73 -11.36
CA HIS A 79 -17.70 11.12 -11.32
C HIS A 79 -16.89 12.04 -12.26
N ILE A 80 -15.55 11.94 -12.22
CA ILE A 80 -14.67 12.68 -13.14
C ILE A 80 -15.04 12.34 -14.61
N SER A 81 -15.23 11.05 -14.91
CA SER A 81 -15.57 10.64 -16.26
C SER A 81 -16.94 11.17 -16.74
N GLN A 82 -17.92 11.27 -15.83
CA GLN A 82 -19.26 11.78 -16.16
C GLN A 82 -19.28 13.29 -16.31
N GLU A 83 -18.61 14.03 -15.43
CA GLU A 83 -18.65 15.51 -15.40
C GLU A 83 -17.61 16.15 -16.33
N LEU A 84 -16.42 15.57 -16.42
CA LEU A 84 -15.26 16.17 -17.11
C LEU A 84 -14.80 15.35 -18.33
N GLY A 85 -15.41 14.20 -18.57
CA GLY A 85 -15.09 13.33 -19.71
C GLY A 85 -14.03 12.28 -19.42
N LEU A 86 -13.88 11.34 -20.36
CA LEU A 86 -12.96 10.20 -20.24
C LEU A 86 -11.50 10.62 -20.20
N ASP A 87 -11.12 11.68 -20.91
CA ASP A 87 -9.75 12.19 -20.95
C ASP A 87 -9.31 12.68 -19.58
N ALA A 88 -10.17 13.44 -18.87
CA ALA A 88 -9.90 13.90 -17.52
C ALA A 88 -9.75 12.73 -16.53
N ALA A 89 -10.56 11.68 -16.66
CA ALA A 89 -10.41 10.46 -15.89
C ALA A 89 -9.09 9.74 -16.21
N GLY A 90 -8.65 9.78 -17.47
CA GLY A 90 -7.34 9.28 -17.89
C GLY A 90 -6.18 10.05 -17.27
N TYR A 91 -6.23 11.39 -17.28
CA TYR A 91 -5.20 12.25 -16.65
C TYR A 91 -5.09 12.00 -15.14
N PHE A 92 -6.25 11.91 -14.46
CA PHE A 92 -6.29 11.56 -13.04
C PHE A 92 -5.67 10.18 -12.79
N ALA A 93 -6.02 9.18 -13.60
CA ALA A 93 -5.52 7.81 -13.46
C ALA A 93 -3.99 7.75 -13.66
N ALA A 94 -3.46 8.49 -14.64
CA ALA A 94 -2.02 8.58 -14.90
C ALA A 94 -1.26 9.19 -13.72
N ALA A 95 -1.69 10.36 -13.24
CA ALA A 95 -1.10 11.03 -12.10
C ALA A 95 -1.16 10.15 -10.82
N TRP A 96 -2.32 9.54 -10.56
CA TRP A 96 -2.52 8.63 -9.43
C TRP A 96 -1.62 7.40 -9.50
N GLY A 97 -1.50 6.78 -10.68
CA GLY A 97 -0.66 5.60 -10.90
C GLY A 97 0.81 5.88 -10.61
N ILE A 98 1.35 6.98 -11.13
CA ILE A 98 2.73 7.42 -10.85
C ILE A 98 2.90 7.62 -9.35
N THR A 99 2.03 8.41 -8.74
CA THR A 99 2.12 8.79 -7.33
C THR A 99 2.07 7.56 -6.42
N MET A 100 1.12 6.65 -6.65
CA MET A 100 0.96 5.46 -5.81
C MET A 100 2.10 4.47 -5.98
N THR A 101 2.72 4.39 -7.15
CA THR A 101 3.81 3.45 -7.39
C THR A 101 5.03 3.79 -6.54
N TYR A 102 5.55 5.02 -6.60
CA TYR A 102 6.78 5.33 -5.87
C TYR A 102 6.54 5.63 -4.38
N VAL A 103 5.40 6.24 -4.00
CA VAL A 103 5.05 6.39 -2.58
C VAL A 103 4.82 5.03 -1.95
N GLY A 104 4.12 4.12 -2.65
CA GLY A 104 3.92 2.75 -2.19
C GLY A 104 5.22 1.99 -2.01
N PHE A 105 6.18 2.14 -2.94
CA PHE A 105 7.51 1.55 -2.81
C PHE A 105 8.26 2.09 -1.59
N LEU A 106 8.31 3.42 -1.43
CA LEU A 106 8.98 4.08 -0.31
C LEU A 106 8.39 3.62 1.04
N LEU A 107 7.07 3.75 1.19
CA LEU A 107 6.39 3.40 2.44
C LEU A 107 6.43 1.90 2.72
N GLY A 108 6.38 1.06 1.69
CA GLY A 108 6.51 -0.39 1.82
C GLY A 108 7.90 -0.82 2.31
N ALA A 109 8.96 -0.24 1.72
CA ALA A 109 10.33 -0.49 2.14
C ALA A 109 10.57 -0.05 3.59
N MET A 110 10.07 1.14 3.96
CA MET A 110 10.16 1.63 5.34
C MET A 110 9.35 0.78 6.32
N GLY A 111 8.15 0.33 5.92
CA GLY A 111 7.28 -0.47 6.77
C GLY A 111 7.84 -1.83 7.13
N ALA A 112 8.62 -2.42 6.25
CA ALA A 112 9.24 -3.72 6.48
C ALA A 112 10.22 -3.72 7.69
N ASP A 113 10.92 -2.60 7.90
CA ASP A 113 11.82 -2.43 9.07
C ASP A 113 11.08 -1.81 10.27
N TYR A 114 10.27 -0.79 10.02
CA TYR A 114 9.64 0.01 11.06
C TYR A 114 8.60 -0.75 11.88
N TYR A 115 7.73 -1.53 11.23
CA TYR A 115 6.62 -2.18 11.91
C TYR A 115 7.05 -3.21 12.98
N PRO A 116 8.01 -4.12 12.72
CA PRO A 116 8.53 -5.02 13.76
C PRO A 116 9.11 -4.27 14.95
N ARG A 117 9.93 -3.24 14.70
CA ARG A 117 10.54 -2.42 15.76
C ARG A 117 9.50 -1.68 16.59
N LEU A 118 8.45 -1.17 15.94
CA LEU A 118 7.36 -0.51 16.65
C LEU A 118 6.59 -1.47 17.56
N THR A 119 6.32 -2.69 17.10
CA THR A 119 5.62 -3.70 17.91
C THR A 119 6.39 -4.10 19.17
N GLU A 120 7.72 -4.09 19.13
CA GLU A 120 8.57 -4.37 20.30
C GLU A 120 8.44 -3.30 21.37
N VAL A 121 8.31 -2.03 20.98
CA VAL A 121 8.32 -0.89 21.93
C VAL A 121 6.93 -0.28 22.15
N ILE A 122 5.88 -0.80 21.55
CA ILE A 122 4.55 -0.16 21.55
C ILE A 122 3.95 0.03 22.96
N HIS A 123 4.37 -0.77 23.91
CA HIS A 123 3.94 -0.67 25.32
C HIS A 123 4.72 0.38 26.12
N ASP A 124 5.87 0.81 25.64
CA ASP A 124 6.63 1.95 26.17
C ASP A 124 6.29 3.21 25.34
N LYS A 125 5.45 4.07 25.91
CA LYS A 125 4.99 5.28 25.20
C LYS A 125 6.12 6.21 24.78
N VAL A 126 7.17 6.33 25.60
CA VAL A 126 8.30 7.23 25.31
C VAL A 126 9.13 6.68 24.16
N ALA A 127 9.46 5.40 24.23
CA ALA A 127 10.21 4.71 23.17
C ALA A 127 9.40 4.67 21.84
N ALA A 128 8.10 4.37 21.90
CA ALA A 128 7.24 4.33 20.74
C ALA A 128 7.12 5.71 20.05
N VAL A 129 6.89 6.79 20.81
CA VAL A 129 6.81 8.16 20.26
C VAL A 129 8.15 8.58 19.65
N ARG A 130 9.27 8.28 20.31
CA ARG A 130 10.60 8.55 19.74
C ARG A 130 10.79 7.82 18.41
N LEU A 131 10.52 6.52 18.37
CA LEU A 131 10.64 5.72 17.14
C LEU A 131 9.74 6.24 16.02
N MET A 132 8.48 6.64 16.32
CA MET A 132 7.58 7.25 15.35
C MET A 132 8.12 8.56 14.79
N ASN A 133 8.67 9.43 15.65
CA ASN A 133 9.27 10.70 15.23
C ASN A 133 10.51 10.49 14.37
N ASP A 134 11.42 9.60 14.80
CA ASP A 134 12.63 9.26 14.05
C ASP A 134 12.27 8.71 12.66
N GLN A 135 11.27 7.84 12.59
CA GLN A 135 10.81 7.27 11.33
C GLN A 135 10.13 8.30 10.43
N THR A 136 9.36 9.23 11.00
CA THR A 136 8.75 10.35 10.25
C THR A 136 9.83 11.27 9.68
N GLN A 137 10.83 11.64 10.48
CA GLN A 137 11.96 12.45 10.04
C GLN A 137 12.74 11.75 8.91
N LEU A 138 13.04 10.46 9.07
CA LEU A 138 13.70 9.68 8.04
C LEU A 138 12.88 9.63 6.75
N GLY A 139 11.58 9.37 6.86
CA GLY A 139 10.65 9.34 5.73
C GLY A 139 10.59 10.66 4.97
N LEU A 140 10.54 11.78 5.69
CA LEU A 140 10.56 13.12 5.09
C LEU A 140 11.94 13.50 4.55
N ALA A 141 13.03 13.10 5.22
CA ALA A 141 14.39 13.38 4.75
C ALA A 141 14.71 12.66 3.43
N ILE A 142 14.22 11.43 3.25
CA ILE A 142 14.40 10.66 2.02
C ILE A 142 13.32 11.01 0.99
N GLY A 143 12.06 10.99 1.42
CA GLY A 143 10.92 11.22 0.54
C GLY A 143 10.80 12.67 0.07
N GLY A 144 11.10 13.64 0.93
CA GLY A 144 10.97 15.07 0.63
C GLY A 144 11.74 15.50 -0.62
N PRO A 145 13.05 15.25 -0.74
CA PRO A 145 13.81 15.55 -1.96
C PRO A 145 13.24 14.85 -3.20
N ILE A 146 12.82 13.58 -3.08
CA ILE A 146 12.22 12.82 -4.19
C ILE A 146 10.91 13.47 -4.63
N LEU A 147 10.06 13.87 -3.67
CA LEU A 147 8.80 14.56 -3.97
C LEU A 147 9.03 15.93 -4.61
N LEU A 148 10.01 16.70 -4.13
CA LEU A 148 10.38 17.99 -4.74
C LEU A 148 10.88 17.81 -6.17
N LEU A 149 11.73 16.80 -6.40
CA LEU A 149 12.19 16.46 -7.76
C LEU A 149 11.00 16.07 -8.64
N LEU A 150 10.06 15.28 -8.13
CA LEU A 150 8.89 14.89 -8.90
C LEU A 150 8.00 16.08 -9.25
N ILE A 151 7.80 17.04 -8.35
CA ILE A 151 7.07 18.28 -8.65
C ILE A 151 7.76 19.06 -9.77
N GLY A 152 9.08 19.23 -9.66
CA GLY A 152 9.86 19.98 -10.66
C GLY A 152 9.98 19.28 -12.01
N LEU A 153 10.11 17.95 -12.00
CA LEU A 153 10.25 17.12 -13.19
C LEU A 153 8.92 16.56 -13.71
N ALA A 154 7.77 16.92 -13.11
CA ALA A 154 6.46 16.39 -13.49
C ALA A 154 6.17 16.47 -15.00
N PRO A 155 6.46 17.58 -15.73
CA PRO A 155 6.28 17.64 -17.18
C PRO A 155 7.08 16.56 -17.91
N TRP A 156 8.36 16.39 -17.54
CA TRP A 156 9.25 15.40 -18.14
C TRP A 156 8.80 13.97 -17.85
N VAL A 157 8.36 13.71 -16.62
CA VAL A 157 7.87 12.39 -16.19
C VAL A 157 6.61 12.02 -16.99
N ILE A 158 5.66 12.94 -17.11
CA ILE A 158 4.44 12.70 -17.88
C ILE A 158 4.76 12.47 -19.36
N THR A 159 5.59 13.31 -19.97
CA THR A 159 5.95 13.15 -21.39
C THR A 159 6.74 11.86 -21.65
N LEU A 160 7.56 11.42 -20.69
CA LEU A 160 8.36 10.19 -20.81
C LEU A 160 7.50 8.92 -20.69
N LEU A 161 6.53 8.91 -19.77
CA LEU A 161 5.71 7.73 -19.46
C LEU A 161 4.42 7.65 -20.30
N TYR A 162 3.94 8.80 -20.78
CA TYR A 162 2.72 8.94 -21.56
C TYR A 162 2.99 9.76 -22.83
N SER A 163 1.95 10.16 -23.54
CA SER A 163 2.06 11.05 -24.70
C SER A 163 1.92 12.52 -24.31
N ALA A 164 2.23 13.43 -25.24
CA ALA A 164 2.04 14.88 -25.05
C ALA A 164 0.57 15.28 -24.77
N GLU A 165 -0.40 14.44 -25.12
CA GLU A 165 -1.82 14.64 -24.83
C GLU A 165 -2.12 14.59 -23.32
N PHE A 166 -1.22 13.99 -22.52
CA PHE A 166 -1.34 13.90 -21.06
C PHE A 166 -0.78 15.13 -20.32
N ASP A 167 -0.40 16.19 -21.00
CA ASP A 167 0.09 17.43 -20.35
C ASP A 167 -0.82 17.94 -19.21
N PRO A 168 -2.17 17.91 -19.29
CA PRO A 168 -3.04 18.29 -18.19
C PRO A 168 -2.84 17.46 -16.91
N ALA A 169 -2.30 16.23 -17.01
CA ALA A 169 -2.00 15.39 -15.85
C ALA A 169 -0.80 15.93 -15.02
N VAL A 170 0.03 16.81 -15.56
CA VAL A 170 1.18 17.43 -14.86
C VAL A 170 0.71 18.15 -13.61
N THR A 171 -0.27 19.02 -13.73
CA THR A 171 -0.80 19.78 -12.58
C THR A 171 -1.41 18.85 -11.53
N LEU A 172 -2.14 17.82 -11.96
CA LEU A 172 -2.69 16.82 -11.05
C LEU A 172 -1.60 16.05 -10.31
N LEU A 173 -0.54 15.65 -11.01
CA LEU A 173 0.62 14.98 -10.43
C LEU A 173 1.30 15.86 -9.38
N GLN A 174 1.50 17.15 -9.67
CA GLN A 174 2.11 18.10 -8.74
C GLN A 174 1.29 18.25 -7.45
N TRP A 175 -0.03 18.47 -7.55
CA TRP A 175 -0.90 18.57 -6.39
C TRP A 175 -0.98 17.28 -5.57
N GLN A 176 -1.08 16.14 -6.21
CA GLN A 176 -1.05 14.85 -5.54
C GLN A 176 0.29 14.63 -4.83
N THR A 177 1.39 15.08 -5.43
CA THR A 177 2.72 14.97 -4.83
C THR A 177 2.84 15.84 -3.58
N VAL A 178 2.28 17.06 -3.56
CA VAL A 178 2.19 17.89 -2.34
C VAL A 178 1.40 17.17 -1.25
N GLY A 179 0.26 16.56 -1.59
CA GLY A 179 -0.54 15.77 -0.66
C GLY A 179 0.23 14.59 -0.03
N ASN A 180 1.16 13.99 -0.77
CA ASN A 180 1.95 12.86 -0.28
C ASN A 180 3.00 13.22 0.79
N VAL A 181 3.39 14.49 0.91
CA VAL A 181 4.21 14.96 2.05
C VAL A 181 3.46 14.69 3.36
N PHE A 182 2.17 15.06 3.41
CA PHE A 182 1.32 14.81 4.58
C PHE A 182 1.07 13.31 4.78
N LYS A 183 0.94 12.55 3.69
CA LYS A 183 0.78 11.09 3.74
C LYS A 183 2.00 10.41 4.36
N ILE A 184 3.22 10.79 3.99
CA ILE A 184 4.45 10.26 4.59
C ILE A 184 4.50 10.58 6.09
N ALA A 185 4.17 11.81 6.48
CA ALA A 185 4.17 12.22 7.88
C ALA A 185 3.13 11.46 8.72
N SER A 186 1.92 11.25 8.19
CA SER A 186 0.84 10.57 8.90
C SER A 186 0.96 9.04 8.90
N TRP A 187 1.69 8.47 7.96
CA TRP A 187 1.81 7.03 7.77
C TRP A 187 2.39 6.31 9.00
N THR A 188 3.41 6.87 9.64
CA THR A 188 4.03 6.32 10.85
C THR A 188 3.04 6.23 12.02
N LEU A 189 2.12 7.19 12.11
CA LEU A 189 1.07 7.21 13.13
C LEU A 189 0.05 6.09 12.90
N GLY A 190 -0.29 5.79 11.64
CA GLY A 190 -1.21 4.73 11.28
C GLY A 190 -0.75 3.36 11.79
N PHE A 191 0.55 3.09 11.74
CA PHE A 191 1.12 1.82 12.22
C PHE A 191 0.96 1.62 13.73
N SER A 192 0.86 2.68 14.54
CA SER A 192 0.60 2.55 15.97
C SER A 192 -0.77 1.94 16.27
N ILE A 193 -1.76 2.22 15.43
CA ILE A 193 -3.11 1.63 15.54
C ILE A 193 -3.05 0.13 15.23
N ILE A 194 -2.28 -0.23 14.20
CA ILE A 194 -2.11 -1.63 13.78
C ILE A 194 -1.33 -2.40 14.84
N ALA A 195 -0.21 -1.83 15.33
CA ALA A 195 0.65 -2.45 16.34
C ALA A 195 -0.07 -2.69 17.67
N THR A 196 -1.06 -1.85 18.00
CA THR A 196 -1.92 -2.07 19.19
C THR A 196 -3.09 -3.02 18.94
N GLY A 197 -3.24 -3.57 17.74
CA GLY A 197 -4.33 -4.50 17.39
C GLY A 197 -5.74 -3.88 17.39
N ARG A 198 -5.84 -2.54 17.32
CA ARG A 198 -7.12 -1.82 17.39
C ARG A 198 -7.84 -1.80 16.06
N ALA A 199 -8.31 -2.97 15.60
CA ALA A 199 -8.96 -3.15 14.31
C ALA A 199 -10.14 -2.18 14.06
N LYS A 200 -10.97 -1.90 15.05
CA LYS A 200 -12.09 -0.94 14.93
C LYS A 200 -11.60 0.48 14.68
N THR A 201 -10.60 0.94 15.45
CA THR A 201 -10.02 2.28 15.28
C THR A 201 -9.40 2.41 13.89
N PHE A 202 -8.66 1.39 13.44
CA PHE A 202 -8.09 1.35 12.10
C PHE A 202 -9.17 1.51 11.03
N PHE A 203 -10.24 0.71 11.10
CA PHE A 203 -11.33 0.77 10.13
C PHE A 203 -12.01 2.16 10.08
N PHE A 204 -12.30 2.77 11.23
CA PHE A 204 -12.96 4.08 11.27
C PHE A 204 -12.04 5.20 10.77
N VAL A 205 -10.75 5.14 11.06
CA VAL A 205 -9.76 6.09 10.53
C VAL A 205 -9.69 5.97 9.01
N GLU A 206 -9.56 4.75 8.48
CA GLU A 206 -9.54 4.49 7.04
C GLU A 206 -10.83 4.95 6.35
N LEU A 207 -11.98 4.67 6.96
CA LEU A 207 -13.27 5.11 6.44
C LEU A 207 -13.38 6.65 6.42
N SER A 208 -12.89 7.33 7.47
CA SER A 208 -12.89 8.79 7.54
C SER A 208 -12.06 9.41 6.42
N PHE A 209 -10.89 8.83 6.13
CA PHE A 209 -10.07 9.24 4.98
C PHE A 209 -10.84 9.12 3.66
N ASN A 210 -11.54 8.00 3.47
CA ASN A 210 -12.29 7.76 2.23
C ASN A 210 -13.53 8.68 2.08
N ILE A 211 -14.09 9.19 3.17
CA ILE A 211 -15.23 10.14 3.13
C ILE A 211 -14.76 11.55 2.77
N VAL A 212 -13.55 11.93 3.19
CA VAL A 212 -12.98 13.26 2.95
C VAL A 212 -12.31 13.35 1.57
N PHE A 213 -11.89 12.21 1.01
CA PHE A 213 -11.26 12.12 -0.30
C PHE A 213 -12.26 12.42 -1.43
#